data_a120f61c564dbc7330541d5778dc47e2
#
_entry.id   a120f61c564dbc7330541d5778dc47e2
#
_cell.length_a   1.000
_cell.length_b   1.000
_cell.length_c   1.000
_cell.angle_alpha   90.00
_cell.angle_beta   90.00
_cell.angle_gamma   90.00
#
_symmetry.space_group_name_H-M   'P 1'
#
loop_
_entity.id
_entity.type
_entity.pdbx_description
1 polymer ?
#
loop_
_entity_poly.entity_id
_entity_poly.type
_entity_poly.pdbx_seq_one_letter_code
_entity_poly.pdbx_strand_id
1 'polypeptide(L)'
;MSNSSNRSKEYETVHHITSRIAHKVRFLQEEAERNDLIEMIRRAADFVGIKLLGWCIMINHFHILAFLPQPVEVDEKEILRRYGVLKGAKGAAALEEQLAKLRLEGETGCKEAEHILDALRKRMYSIGEFVKIVKQWFSEEYNRRNGHTGTLWEGVYHDRVVTYCHKDIAECLGYIHLNPIRAAACATFDGYAWSSYSAFKRGDKVAIDGMRFVYSQKTEDEQELTLEEIAEMHEELLANLLEKWKLRRAEEIALKRAAGYTMPDDPLTNEALLSQAQAHLEEVRKASMNLRLNRDMAATLKARRANLEDEILHLLTLRPGIGVGEMSETLAIPAPTLYRYLAKLKKRRIVQQVAKGQWSAK
;
A
#
# COMPACT_ATOMS: atom_id res chain seq x y z
N MET A 1 17.16 0.27 11.72
CA MET A 1 17.06 1.71 11.44
C MET A 1 16.78 1.88 9.96
N SER A 2 15.53 2.06 9.56
CA SER A 2 15.18 2.26 8.16
C SER A 2 15.19 3.76 7.87
N ASN A 3 16.12 4.19 7.02
CA ASN A 3 16.19 5.54 6.45
C ASN A 3 14.99 5.79 5.52
N SER A 4 13.82 6.08 6.05
CA SER A 4 12.66 6.48 5.25
C SER A 4 12.51 8.01 5.11
N SER A 5 13.42 8.79 5.70
CA SER A 5 13.26 10.24 5.83
C SER A 5 13.76 11.08 4.64
N ASN A 6 14.22 10.47 3.54
CA ASN A 6 14.78 11.22 2.40
C ASN A 6 14.33 10.69 1.03
N ARG A 7 13.08 10.20 0.89
CA ARG A 7 12.50 9.91 -0.41
C ARG A 7 11.69 11.09 -0.89
N SER A 8 12.29 11.82 -1.82
CA SER A 8 11.71 12.74 -2.81
C SER A 8 10.34 13.35 -2.47
N LYS A 9 10.34 14.55 -1.91
CA LYS A 9 9.19 15.45 -1.82
C LYS A 9 8.67 15.94 -3.19
N GLU A 10 9.08 15.31 -4.29
CA GLU A 10 8.81 15.79 -5.64
C GLU A 10 7.70 15.07 -6.40
N TYR A 11 7.17 13.96 -5.87
CA TYR A 11 6.17 13.17 -6.61
C TYR A 11 4.99 12.76 -5.74
N GLU A 12 3.81 12.77 -6.34
CA GLU A 12 2.61 12.16 -5.78
C GLU A 12 2.83 10.67 -5.56
N THR A 13 2.43 10.16 -4.40
CA THR A 13 2.66 8.76 -4.04
C THR A 13 1.42 8.14 -3.39
N VAL A 14 1.22 6.85 -3.64
CA VAL A 14 0.19 6.06 -2.97
C VAL A 14 0.87 5.14 -1.96
N HIS A 15 0.35 5.10 -0.76
CA HIS A 15 0.90 4.38 0.38
C HIS A 15 -0.07 3.34 0.91
N HIS A 16 0.39 2.10 1.03
CA HIS A 16 -0.29 1.07 1.80
C HIS A 16 0.32 1.02 3.20
N ILE A 17 -0.44 1.49 4.16
CA ILE A 17 -0.04 1.65 5.56
C ILE A 17 -0.70 0.57 6.39
N THR A 18 0.10 -0.12 7.22
CA THR A 18 -0.42 -1.11 8.17
C THR A 18 0.20 -0.90 9.53
N SER A 19 -0.59 -1.09 10.58
CA SER A 19 -0.09 -1.11 11.95
C SER A 19 -0.86 -2.13 12.77
N ARG A 20 -0.15 -2.84 13.63
CA ARG A 20 -0.70 -3.92 14.44
C ARG A 20 -0.61 -3.57 15.92
N ILE A 21 -1.58 -4.07 16.69
CA ILE A 21 -1.58 -3.97 18.15
C ILE A 21 -0.64 -5.04 18.72
N ALA A 22 0.12 -4.67 19.76
CA ALA A 22 1.10 -5.53 20.40
C ALA A 22 0.47 -6.80 20.97
N HIS A 23 1.28 -7.87 21.06
CA HIS A 23 0.90 -9.16 21.62
C HIS A 23 -0.26 -9.89 20.94
N LYS A 24 -0.65 -9.47 19.73
CA LYS A 24 -1.79 -10.05 18.96
C LYS A 24 -3.10 -10.08 19.78
N VAL A 25 -3.22 -9.24 20.78
CA VAL A 25 -4.42 -9.14 21.61
C VAL A 25 -5.55 -8.52 20.78
N ARG A 26 -6.77 -8.95 21.04
CA ARG A 26 -7.97 -8.41 20.38
C ARG A 26 -8.40 -7.14 21.14
N PHE A 27 -7.89 -5.98 20.72
CA PHE A 27 -8.20 -4.69 21.36
C PHE A 27 -9.41 -3.99 20.71
N LEU A 28 -9.53 -4.06 19.40
CA LEU A 28 -10.62 -3.44 18.65
C LEU A 28 -11.84 -4.36 18.62
N GLN A 29 -12.33 -4.78 19.78
CA GLN A 29 -13.48 -5.68 19.87
C GLN A 29 -14.81 -4.92 19.82
N GLU A 30 -14.85 -3.76 20.48
CA GLU A 30 -16.04 -2.94 20.54
C GLU A 30 -16.24 -2.18 19.21
N GLU A 31 -17.48 -2.10 18.76
CA GLU A 31 -17.85 -1.35 17.56
C GLU A 31 -17.47 0.13 17.68
N ALA A 32 -17.71 0.69 18.87
CA ALA A 32 -17.38 2.08 19.15
C ALA A 32 -15.88 2.37 18.96
N GLU A 33 -14.98 1.47 19.39
CA GLU A 33 -13.54 1.64 19.25
C GLU A 33 -13.10 1.69 17.78
N ARG A 34 -13.69 0.81 16.94
CA ARG A 34 -13.41 0.80 15.49
C ARG A 34 -13.97 2.04 14.79
N ASN A 35 -15.16 2.48 15.19
CA ASN A 35 -15.78 3.70 14.64
C ASN A 35 -14.94 4.94 15.02
N ASP A 36 -14.53 5.05 16.28
CA ASP A 36 -13.68 6.13 16.76
C ASP A 36 -12.32 6.15 16.03
N LEU A 37 -11.74 4.97 15.79
CA LEU A 37 -10.49 4.87 15.02
C LEU A 37 -10.66 5.33 13.57
N ILE A 38 -11.76 4.97 12.90
CA ILE A 38 -12.07 5.44 11.54
C ILE A 38 -12.22 6.96 11.53
N GLU A 39 -12.95 7.52 12.50
CA GLU A 39 -13.15 8.96 12.59
C GLU A 39 -11.82 9.68 12.82
N MET A 40 -10.95 9.17 13.69
CA MET A 40 -9.62 9.75 13.89
C MET A 40 -8.73 9.64 12.64
N ILE A 41 -8.80 8.52 11.92
CA ILE A 41 -8.09 8.37 10.64
C ILE A 41 -8.52 9.46 9.66
N ARG A 42 -9.80 9.76 9.54
CA ARG A 42 -10.34 10.81 8.67
C ARG A 42 -9.87 12.20 9.09
N ARG A 43 -9.96 12.52 10.38
CA ARG A 43 -9.53 13.81 10.93
C ARG A 43 -8.02 14.01 10.78
N ALA A 44 -7.23 12.98 11.03
CA ALA A 44 -5.79 13.02 10.83
C ALA A 44 -5.42 13.20 9.36
N ALA A 45 -6.13 12.51 8.45
CA ALA A 45 -5.92 12.64 7.01
C ALA A 45 -6.20 14.05 6.50
N ASP A 46 -7.32 14.66 6.93
CA ASP A 46 -7.66 16.04 6.59
C ASP A 46 -6.61 17.04 7.13
N PHE A 47 -6.20 16.88 8.40
CA PHE A 47 -5.17 17.74 9.00
C PHE A 47 -3.85 17.66 8.25
N VAL A 48 -3.40 16.45 7.93
CA VAL A 48 -2.13 16.24 7.24
C VAL A 48 -2.22 16.59 5.75
N GLY A 49 -3.41 16.60 5.16
CA GLY A 49 -3.64 16.90 3.75
C GLY A 49 -3.36 15.69 2.85
N ILE A 50 -3.64 14.48 3.32
CA ILE A 50 -3.61 13.25 2.51
C ILE A 50 -5.04 12.85 2.14
N LYS A 51 -5.19 12.14 1.01
CA LYS A 51 -6.47 11.59 0.58
C LYS A 51 -6.56 10.11 0.95
N LEU A 52 -7.62 9.73 1.66
CA LEU A 52 -7.91 8.34 1.93
C LEU A 52 -8.53 7.68 0.69
N LEU A 53 -7.90 6.63 0.20
CA LEU A 53 -8.41 5.84 -0.93
C LEU A 53 -9.17 4.60 -0.46
N GLY A 54 -8.83 4.08 0.71
CA GLY A 54 -9.54 2.99 1.34
C GLY A 54 -8.94 2.57 2.66
N TRP A 55 -9.71 1.79 3.43
CA TRP A 55 -9.28 1.26 4.73
C TRP A 55 -9.99 -0.05 5.06
N CYS A 56 -9.41 -0.78 5.98
CA CYS A 56 -10.02 -1.89 6.67
C CYS A 56 -9.48 -1.96 8.11
N ILE A 57 -10.38 -1.86 9.10
CA ILE A 57 -10.03 -1.93 10.52
C ILE A 57 -10.35 -3.32 11.04
N MET A 58 -9.32 -4.13 11.22
CA MET A 58 -9.42 -5.48 11.81
C MET A 58 -9.35 -5.41 13.33
N ILE A 59 -9.66 -6.53 14.00
CA ILE A 59 -9.69 -6.60 15.48
C ILE A 59 -8.35 -6.33 16.17
N ASN A 60 -7.24 -6.42 15.48
CA ASN A 60 -5.88 -6.24 16.04
C ASN A 60 -4.91 -5.51 15.13
N HIS A 61 -5.36 -5.01 14.00
CA HIS A 61 -4.55 -4.22 13.06
C HIS A 61 -5.46 -3.44 12.11
N PHE A 62 -4.88 -2.49 11.41
CA PHE A 62 -5.57 -1.79 10.33
C PHE A 62 -4.75 -1.78 9.05
N HIS A 63 -5.44 -1.63 7.95
CA HIS A 63 -4.89 -1.33 6.63
C HIS A 63 -5.49 -0.02 6.14
N ILE A 64 -4.67 0.86 5.59
CA ILE A 64 -5.08 2.12 4.98
C ILE A 64 -4.37 2.24 3.64
N LEU A 65 -5.10 2.59 2.60
CA LEU A 65 -4.56 3.06 1.33
C LEU A 65 -4.74 4.57 1.27
N ALA A 66 -3.64 5.30 1.14
CA ALA A 66 -3.63 6.75 1.18
C ALA A 66 -2.84 7.32 0.01
N PHE A 67 -3.34 8.39 -0.59
CA PHE A 67 -2.64 9.20 -1.58
C PHE A 67 -2.03 10.42 -0.90
N LEU A 68 -0.74 10.59 -1.06
CA LEU A 68 0.01 11.76 -0.63
C LEU A 68 0.20 12.68 -1.84
N PRO A 69 -0.51 13.81 -1.89
CA PRO A 69 -0.35 14.78 -2.97
C PRO A 69 0.96 15.56 -2.83
N GLN A 70 1.31 16.29 -3.88
CA GLN A 70 2.40 17.27 -3.78
C GLN A 70 2.07 18.31 -2.71
N PRO A 71 3.04 18.67 -1.85
CA PRO A 71 2.87 19.72 -0.87
C PRO A 71 2.54 21.06 -1.56
N VAL A 72 1.51 21.72 -1.08
CA VAL A 72 1.16 23.09 -1.47
C VAL A 72 1.35 24.01 -0.28
N GLU A 73 1.54 25.30 -0.55
CA GLU A 73 1.56 26.32 0.49
C GLU A 73 0.20 26.37 1.19
N VAL A 74 0.22 26.33 2.52
CA VAL A 74 -0.99 26.33 3.35
C VAL A 74 -1.04 27.62 4.13
N ASP A 75 -2.05 28.43 3.84
CA ASP A 75 -2.29 29.69 4.54
C ASP A 75 -2.81 29.47 5.97
N GLU A 76 -2.81 30.52 6.77
CA GLU A 76 -3.26 30.46 8.16
C GLU A 76 -4.72 30.02 8.29
N LYS A 77 -5.60 30.49 7.42
CA LYS A 77 -7.02 30.13 7.44
C LYS A 77 -7.21 28.62 7.26
N GLU A 78 -6.50 28.02 6.32
CA GLU A 78 -6.55 26.59 6.07
C GLU A 78 -5.86 25.80 7.21
N ILE A 79 -4.80 26.33 7.82
CA ILE A 79 -4.19 25.73 9.01
C ILE A 79 -5.21 25.67 10.15
N LEU A 80 -5.90 26.77 10.44
CA LEU A 80 -6.92 26.85 11.49
C LEU A 80 -8.09 25.89 11.19
N ARG A 81 -8.56 25.84 9.93
CA ARG A 81 -9.60 24.90 9.51
C ARG A 81 -9.19 23.44 9.77
N ARG A 82 -8.02 23.04 9.28
CA ARG A 82 -7.50 21.66 9.45
C ARG A 82 -7.25 21.34 10.92
N TYR A 83 -6.71 22.27 11.67
CA TYR A 83 -6.50 22.10 13.11
C TYR A 83 -7.83 21.96 13.85
N GLY A 84 -8.86 22.69 13.43
CA GLY A 84 -10.23 22.57 13.93
C GLY A 84 -10.85 21.21 13.66
N VAL A 85 -10.62 20.63 12.49
CA VAL A 85 -11.04 19.24 12.19
C VAL A 85 -10.35 18.26 13.14
N LEU A 86 -9.06 18.45 13.40
CA LEU A 86 -8.29 17.53 14.26
C LEU A 86 -8.63 17.70 15.75
N LYS A 87 -8.69 18.91 16.25
CA LYS A 87 -8.81 19.24 17.69
C LYS A 87 -10.20 19.71 18.12
N GLY A 88 -11.13 19.84 17.17
CA GLY A 88 -12.46 20.39 17.40
C GLY A 88 -12.51 21.91 17.42
N ALA A 89 -13.72 22.46 17.36
CA ALA A 89 -13.94 23.90 17.30
C ALA A 89 -13.30 24.68 18.47
N LYS A 90 -13.36 24.12 19.68
CA LYS A 90 -12.71 24.72 20.86
C LYS A 90 -11.19 24.79 20.71
N GLY A 91 -10.58 23.75 20.13
CA GLY A 91 -9.14 23.74 19.88
C GLY A 91 -8.72 24.78 18.84
N ALA A 92 -9.50 24.93 17.75
CA ALA A 92 -9.27 25.96 16.75
C ALA A 92 -9.39 27.37 17.34
N ALA A 93 -10.46 27.66 18.09
CA ALA A 93 -10.66 28.94 18.72
C ALA A 93 -9.55 29.30 19.71
N ALA A 94 -9.09 28.33 20.51
CA ALA A 94 -7.97 28.56 21.43
C ALA A 94 -6.66 28.85 20.69
N LEU A 95 -6.39 28.19 19.57
CA LEU A 95 -5.22 28.50 18.74
C LEU A 95 -5.33 29.89 18.12
N GLU A 96 -6.48 30.26 17.57
CA GLU A 96 -6.74 31.55 16.97
C GLU A 96 -6.56 32.69 18.01
N GLU A 97 -7.12 32.51 19.20
CA GLU A 97 -6.95 33.46 20.32
C GLU A 97 -5.47 33.58 20.74
N GLN A 98 -4.76 32.48 20.83
CA GLN A 98 -3.32 32.45 21.12
C GLN A 98 -2.52 33.24 20.09
N LEU A 99 -2.76 33.02 18.80
CA LEU A 99 -2.07 33.74 17.72
C LEU A 99 -2.40 35.23 17.75
N ALA A 100 -3.68 35.61 17.97
CA ALA A 100 -4.08 36.99 18.09
C ALA A 100 -3.41 37.71 19.28
N LYS A 101 -3.35 37.03 20.43
CA LYS A 101 -2.70 37.58 21.64
C LYS A 101 -1.20 37.81 21.41
N LEU A 102 -0.50 36.84 20.84
CA LEU A 102 0.93 36.99 20.53
C LEU A 102 1.19 38.16 19.60
N ARG A 103 0.36 38.41 18.60
CA ARG A 103 0.51 39.54 17.67
C ARG A 103 0.36 40.91 18.33
N LEU A 104 -0.35 40.99 19.44
CA LEU A 104 -0.44 42.22 20.23
C LEU A 104 0.86 42.54 21.00
N GLU A 105 1.75 41.57 21.18
CA GLU A 105 3.04 41.73 21.85
C GLU A 105 4.14 42.34 20.94
N GLY A 106 3.78 42.78 19.74
CA GLY A 106 4.67 43.41 18.79
C GLY A 106 5.47 42.44 17.93
N GLU A 107 6.63 42.87 17.45
CA GLU A 107 7.43 42.09 16.45
C GLU A 107 7.86 40.72 16.96
N THR A 108 8.23 40.61 18.23
CA THR A 108 8.64 39.34 18.83
C THR A 108 7.46 38.36 18.88
N GLY A 109 6.28 38.82 19.29
CA GLY A 109 5.07 37.99 19.32
C GLY A 109 4.60 37.57 17.90
N CYS A 110 4.74 38.45 16.91
CA CYS A 110 4.47 38.10 15.51
C CYS A 110 5.41 36.94 15.02
N LYS A 111 6.69 36.97 15.35
CA LYS A 111 7.63 35.88 15.02
C LYS A 111 7.27 34.59 15.72
N GLU A 112 6.82 34.65 16.97
CA GLU A 112 6.39 33.45 17.71
C GLU A 112 5.09 32.88 17.15
N ALA A 113 4.13 33.71 16.77
CA ALA A 113 2.92 33.27 16.08
C ALA A 113 3.24 32.55 14.77
N GLU A 114 4.14 33.10 13.94
CA GLU A 114 4.58 32.45 12.70
C GLU A 114 5.33 31.13 12.97
N HIS A 115 6.14 31.08 14.02
CA HIS A 115 6.81 29.84 14.42
C HIS A 115 5.81 28.70 14.77
N ILE A 116 4.71 29.05 15.44
CA ILE A 116 3.61 28.10 15.73
C ILE A 116 2.98 27.59 14.42
N LEU A 117 2.66 28.51 13.49
CA LEU A 117 2.09 28.16 12.20
C LEU A 117 3.04 27.26 11.38
N ASP A 118 4.32 27.59 11.36
CA ASP A 118 5.34 26.80 10.68
C ASP A 118 5.50 25.39 11.30
N ALA A 119 5.41 25.28 12.62
CA ALA A 119 5.43 23.98 13.28
C ALA A 119 4.23 23.11 12.87
N LEU A 120 3.06 23.71 12.64
CA LEU A 120 1.88 23.01 12.11
C LEU A 120 2.05 22.65 10.62
N ARG A 121 2.54 23.58 9.78
CA ARG A 121 2.84 23.31 8.35
C ARG A 121 3.81 22.14 8.18
N LYS A 122 4.87 22.06 8.98
CA LYS A 122 5.86 20.96 8.95
C LYS A 122 5.27 19.57 9.22
N ARG A 123 4.10 19.51 9.87
CA ARG A 123 3.39 18.24 10.12
C ARG A 123 2.47 17.83 8.97
N MET A 124 2.20 18.73 8.03
CA MET A 124 1.35 18.46 6.86
C MET A 124 2.14 17.71 5.80
N TYR A 125 1.43 17.02 4.92
CA TYR A 125 1.99 16.21 3.83
C TYR A 125 3.03 15.19 4.30
N SER A 126 2.76 14.52 5.43
CA SER A 126 3.65 13.52 6.03
C SER A 126 2.89 12.27 6.47
N ILE A 127 3.18 11.14 5.84
CA ILE A 127 2.64 9.83 6.24
C ILE A 127 3.04 9.49 7.68
N GLY A 128 4.27 9.84 8.07
CA GLY A 128 4.76 9.62 9.44
C GLY A 128 3.95 10.38 10.49
N GLU A 129 3.65 11.67 10.26
CA GLU A 129 2.81 12.46 11.17
C GLU A 129 1.36 11.96 11.16
N PHE A 130 0.82 11.58 10.01
CA PHE A 130 -0.51 10.97 9.94
C PHE A 130 -0.62 9.74 10.86
N VAL A 131 0.28 8.78 10.69
CA VAL A 131 0.24 7.54 11.50
C VAL A 131 0.51 7.81 12.98
N LYS A 132 1.43 8.73 13.29
CA LYS A 132 1.71 9.17 14.66
C LYS A 132 0.47 9.73 15.34
N ILE A 133 -0.26 10.64 14.69
CA ILE A 133 -1.50 11.22 15.20
C ILE A 133 -2.53 10.13 15.50
N VAL A 134 -2.79 9.25 14.53
CA VAL A 134 -3.76 8.15 14.69
C VAL A 134 -3.39 7.23 15.85
N LYS A 135 -2.13 6.77 15.89
CA LYS A 135 -1.68 5.82 16.92
C LYS A 135 -1.66 6.44 18.31
N GLN A 136 -1.19 7.68 18.43
CA GLN A 136 -1.12 8.38 19.71
C GLN A 136 -2.53 8.61 20.26
N TRP A 137 -3.41 9.19 19.46
CA TRP A 137 -4.79 9.46 19.90
C TRP A 137 -5.51 8.18 20.31
N PHE A 138 -5.41 7.11 19.50
CA PHE A 138 -6.06 5.85 19.82
C PHE A 138 -5.52 5.27 21.14
N SER A 139 -4.21 5.32 21.37
CA SER A 139 -3.61 4.84 22.62
C SER A 139 -4.08 5.65 23.82
N GLU A 140 -4.12 6.97 23.71
CA GLU A 140 -4.57 7.86 24.79
C GLU A 140 -6.05 7.59 25.14
N GLU A 141 -6.92 7.50 24.13
CA GLU A 141 -8.34 7.27 24.32
C GLU A 141 -8.65 5.87 24.86
N TYR A 142 -8.00 4.85 24.29
CA TYR A 142 -8.14 3.48 24.77
C TYR A 142 -7.68 3.34 26.23
N ASN A 143 -6.50 3.86 26.55
CA ASN A 143 -5.94 3.81 27.91
C ASN A 143 -6.84 4.53 28.92
N ARG A 144 -7.38 5.71 28.53
CA ARG A 144 -8.34 6.46 29.36
C ARG A 144 -9.62 5.68 29.65
N ARG A 145 -10.20 5.01 28.63
CA ARG A 145 -11.45 4.24 28.78
C ARG A 145 -11.26 2.96 29.59
N ASN A 146 -10.14 2.31 29.41
CA ASN A 146 -9.91 0.96 29.96
C ASN A 146 -9.00 0.96 31.19
N GLY A 147 -8.61 2.13 31.73
CA GLY A 147 -7.67 2.21 32.86
C GLY A 147 -6.32 1.59 32.57
N HIS A 148 -5.93 1.56 31.30
CA HIS A 148 -4.68 0.96 30.82
C HIS A 148 -3.57 2.02 30.73
N THR A 149 -2.31 1.58 30.73
CA THR A 149 -1.14 2.45 30.57
C THR A 149 -0.13 1.81 29.61
N GLY A 150 0.66 2.64 28.94
CA GLY A 150 1.70 2.19 28.03
C GLY A 150 1.29 2.14 26.57
N THR A 151 2.17 1.58 25.74
CA THR A 151 1.94 1.49 24.28
C THR A 151 1.06 0.31 23.92
N LEU A 152 0.13 0.54 23.00
CA LEU A 152 -0.75 -0.49 22.45
C LEU A 152 -0.19 -1.12 21.18
N TRP A 153 0.75 -0.45 20.49
CA TRP A 153 1.17 -0.79 19.14
C TRP A 153 2.45 -1.63 19.11
N GLU A 154 2.45 -2.62 18.22
CA GLU A 154 3.65 -3.44 17.94
C GLU A 154 4.62 -2.62 17.08
N GLY A 155 5.57 -1.94 17.72
CA GLY A 155 6.65 -1.21 17.05
C GLY A 155 6.20 -0.10 16.11
N VAL A 156 6.98 0.09 15.04
CA VAL A 156 6.73 1.07 13.97
C VAL A 156 5.70 0.49 12.99
N TYR A 157 4.94 1.34 12.32
CA TYR A 157 4.04 0.93 11.24
C TYR A 157 4.83 0.45 10.02
N HIS A 158 4.18 -0.36 9.17
CA HIS A 158 4.69 -0.71 7.86
C HIS A 158 4.09 0.24 6.81
N ASP A 159 4.94 0.77 5.97
CA ASP A 159 4.59 1.63 4.85
C ASP A 159 5.20 1.08 3.56
N ARG A 160 4.36 0.81 2.59
CA ARG A 160 4.75 0.37 1.26
C ARG A 160 4.22 1.34 0.22
N VAL A 161 5.11 1.99 -0.51
CA VAL A 161 4.72 2.77 -1.69
C VAL A 161 4.19 1.83 -2.76
N VAL A 162 2.97 2.08 -3.21
CA VAL A 162 2.31 1.37 -4.31
C VAL A 162 2.71 2.05 -5.61
N THR A 163 3.00 1.28 -6.65
CA THR A 163 3.27 1.83 -7.98
C THR A 163 2.10 2.70 -8.42
N TYR A 164 2.39 3.91 -8.88
CA TYR A 164 1.36 4.87 -9.30
C TYR A 164 0.81 4.47 -10.68
N CYS A 165 0.12 3.33 -10.71
CA CYS A 165 -0.69 2.90 -11.83
C CYS A 165 -2.02 2.34 -11.31
N HIS A 166 -3.09 2.49 -12.10
CA HIS A 166 -4.43 2.10 -11.66
C HIS A 166 -4.55 0.67 -11.22
N LYS A 167 -3.96 -0.24 -11.99
CA LYS A 167 -4.00 -1.67 -11.71
C LYS A 167 -3.42 -1.98 -10.32
N ASP A 168 -2.22 -1.48 -10.03
CA ASP A 168 -1.55 -1.77 -8.76
C ASP A 168 -2.28 -1.13 -7.57
N ILE A 169 -2.86 0.07 -7.78
CA ILE A 169 -3.65 0.77 -6.76
C ILE A 169 -4.97 0.01 -6.51
N ALA A 170 -5.68 -0.39 -7.57
CA ALA A 170 -6.92 -1.15 -7.45
C ALA A 170 -6.69 -2.54 -6.83
N GLU A 171 -5.64 -3.27 -7.24
CA GLU A 171 -5.27 -4.55 -6.64
C GLU A 171 -4.89 -4.41 -5.16
N CYS A 172 -4.19 -3.34 -4.78
CA CYS A 172 -3.88 -3.05 -3.39
C CYS A 172 -5.15 -2.75 -2.57
N LEU A 173 -6.08 -1.95 -3.13
CA LEU A 173 -7.37 -1.68 -2.51
C LEU A 173 -8.20 -2.97 -2.37
N GLY A 174 -8.25 -3.80 -3.42
CA GLY A 174 -8.89 -5.11 -3.38
C GLY A 174 -8.30 -6.02 -2.30
N TYR A 175 -6.98 -6.08 -2.18
CA TYR A 175 -6.32 -6.80 -1.09
C TYR A 175 -6.79 -6.31 0.29
N ILE A 176 -6.92 -4.99 0.49
CA ILE A 176 -7.37 -4.40 1.75
C ILE A 176 -8.82 -4.80 2.04
N HIS A 177 -9.71 -4.73 1.05
CA HIS A 177 -11.12 -5.08 1.19
C HIS A 177 -11.37 -6.59 1.39
N LEU A 178 -10.46 -7.45 0.92
CA LEU A 178 -10.55 -8.90 1.12
C LEU A 178 -10.04 -9.36 2.49
N ASN A 179 -9.36 -8.52 3.28
CA ASN A 179 -8.84 -8.95 4.59
C ASN A 179 -9.90 -9.57 5.51
N PRO A 180 -11.13 -9.03 5.63
CA PRO A 180 -12.15 -9.63 6.49
C PRO A 180 -12.58 -11.03 6.02
N ILE A 181 -12.77 -11.24 4.71
CA ILE A 181 -13.12 -12.56 4.16
C ILE A 181 -11.98 -13.54 4.40
N ARG A 182 -10.73 -13.14 4.13
CA ARG A 182 -9.54 -13.97 4.37
C ARG A 182 -9.33 -14.33 5.83
N ALA A 183 -9.84 -13.51 6.75
CA ALA A 183 -9.85 -13.75 8.19
C ALA A 183 -11.12 -14.46 8.67
N ALA A 184 -12.00 -14.90 7.75
CA ALA A 184 -13.32 -15.49 8.05
C ALA A 184 -14.18 -14.61 8.97
N ALA A 185 -14.03 -13.28 8.92
CA ALA A 185 -14.82 -12.33 9.71
C ALA A 185 -16.15 -11.96 9.04
N CYS A 186 -16.29 -12.19 7.74
CA CYS A 186 -17.54 -12.04 6.98
C CYS A 186 -17.51 -12.95 5.75
N ALA A 187 -18.68 -13.15 5.11
CA ALA A 187 -18.83 -13.99 3.93
C ALA A 187 -18.98 -13.20 2.62
N THR A 188 -19.38 -11.93 2.69
CA THR A 188 -19.60 -11.06 1.52
C THR A 188 -18.63 -9.88 1.52
N PHE A 189 -18.36 -9.29 0.34
CA PHE A 189 -17.42 -8.19 0.18
C PHE A 189 -17.79 -6.95 0.99
N ASP A 190 -19.07 -6.67 1.13
CA ASP A 190 -19.66 -5.56 1.88
C ASP A 190 -20.04 -5.90 3.32
N GLY A 191 -19.95 -7.17 3.70
CA GLY A 191 -20.41 -7.69 5.00
C GLY A 191 -19.59 -7.25 6.21
N TYR A 192 -18.49 -6.54 6.03
CA TYR A 192 -17.66 -6.07 7.13
C TYR A 192 -17.76 -4.56 7.31
N ALA A 193 -18.49 -4.14 8.34
CA ALA A 193 -18.89 -2.74 8.57
C ALA A 193 -17.72 -1.74 8.62
N TRP A 194 -16.53 -2.16 9.03
CA TRP A 194 -15.33 -1.33 9.20
C TRP A 194 -14.38 -1.38 8.02
N SER A 195 -14.86 -1.80 6.87
CA SER A 195 -14.20 -1.70 5.56
C SER A 195 -14.71 -0.48 4.80
N SER A 196 -13.81 0.20 4.07
CA SER A 196 -14.22 1.31 3.20
C SER A 196 -15.12 0.85 2.05
N TYR A 197 -15.08 -0.42 1.64
CA TYR A 197 -16.02 -0.93 0.65
C TYR A 197 -17.45 -0.98 1.20
N SER A 198 -17.63 -1.48 2.42
CA SER A 198 -18.93 -1.42 3.10
C SER A 198 -19.41 0.03 3.31
N ALA A 199 -18.50 0.96 3.65
CA ALA A 199 -18.79 2.38 3.75
C ALA A 199 -19.22 2.98 2.39
N PHE A 200 -18.54 2.63 1.30
CA PHE A 200 -18.89 3.01 -0.07
C PHE A 200 -20.34 2.56 -0.43
N LYS A 201 -20.67 1.30 -0.17
CA LYS A 201 -22.02 0.75 -0.43
C LYS A 201 -23.11 1.46 0.40
N ARG A 202 -22.77 2.05 1.54
CA ARG A 202 -23.67 2.86 2.37
C ARG A 202 -23.71 4.35 1.99
N GLY A 203 -23.01 4.77 0.94
CA GLY A 203 -22.99 6.15 0.47
C GLY A 203 -22.04 7.09 1.23
N ASP A 204 -21.04 6.55 1.93
CA ASP A 204 -20.06 7.36 2.64
C ASP A 204 -19.19 8.16 1.67
N LYS A 205 -19.19 9.48 1.84
CA LYS A 205 -18.52 10.40 0.92
C LYS A 205 -17.03 10.15 0.77
N VAL A 206 -16.33 9.90 1.89
CA VAL A 206 -14.87 9.69 1.86
C VAL A 206 -14.52 8.40 1.12
N ALA A 207 -15.32 7.34 1.35
CA ALA A 207 -15.16 6.07 0.64
C ALA A 207 -15.49 6.21 -0.86
N ILE A 208 -16.55 6.96 -1.21
CA ILE A 208 -16.90 7.26 -2.61
C ILE A 208 -15.76 8.02 -3.30
N ASP A 209 -15.25 9.08 -2.67
CA ASP A 209 -14.16 9.89 -3.22
C ASP A 209 -12.87 9.06 -3.40
N GLY A 210 -12.62 8.11 -2.51
CA GLY A 210 -11.51 7.16 -2.61
C GLY A 210 -11.69 6.18 -3.78
N MET A 211 -12.86 5.56 -3.90
CA MET A 211 -13.20 4.64 -5.00
C MET A 211 -13.16 5.34 -6.35
N ARG A 212 -13.74 6.54 -6.46
CA ARG A 212 -13.66 7.36 -7.66
C ARG A 212 -12.22 7.64 -8.07
N PHE A 213 -11.36 8.04 -7.12
CA PHE A 213 -9.94 8.27 -7.40
C PHE A 213 -9.27 7.03 -8.01
N VAL A 214 -9.56 5.83 -7.49
CA VAL A 214 -8.97 4.58 -7.95
C VAL A 214 -9.47 4.20 -9.35
N TYR A 215 -10.72 4.51 -9.70
CA TYR A 215 -11.36 4.07 -10.94
C TYR A 215 -11.53 5.18 -11.99
N SER A 216 -11.39 6.48 -11.63
CA SER A 216 -11.64 7.63 -12.52
C SER A 216 -10.74 7.72 -13.77
N GLN A 217 -9.64 6.99 -13.79
CA GLN A 217 -8.67 7.10 -14.88
C GLN A 217 -8.79 5.95 -15.90
N LYS A 218 -9.90 5.23 -15.92
CA LYS A 218 -10.09 4.07 -16.83
C LYS A 218 -10.85 4.38 -18.12
N THR A 219 -11.45 5.53 -18.26
CA THR A 219 -12.22 5.87 -19.45
C THR A 219 -11.39 6.71 -20.40
N GLU A 220 -11.19 6.21 -21.63
CA GLU A 220 -10.65 6.97 -22.75
C GLU A 220 -11.65 8.06 -23.21
N ASP A 221 -12.93 7.88 -22.90
CA ASP A 221 -14.02 8.82 -23.13
C ASP A 221 -14.31 9.57 -21.84
N GLU A 222 -13.95 10.78 -21.64
CA GLU A 222 -14.12 11.74 -20.52
C GLU A 222 -15.42 11.60 -19.66
N GLN A 223 -16.10 10.47 -19.72
CA GLN A 223 -17.36 10.20 -19.03
C GLN A 223 -17.08 9.63 -17.63
N GLU A 224 -17.56 10.31 -16.61
CA GLU A 224 -17.44 9.90 -15.22
C GLU A 224 -18.21 8.58 -14.98
N LEU A 225 -17.56 7.56 -14.43
CA LEU A 225 -18.21 6.31 -14.06
C LEU A 225 -19.26 6.54 -12.98
N THR A 226 -20.39 5.88 -13.10
CA THR A 226 -21.41 5.82 -12.07
C THR A 226 -20.91 5.01 -10.86
N LEU A 227 -21.56 5.17 -9.71
CA LEU A 227 -21.19 4.39 -8.51
C LEU A 227 -21.47 2.91 -8.69
N GLU A 228 -22.49 2.55 -9.47
CA GLU A 228 -22.84 1.19 -9.83
C GLU A 228 -21.74 0.54 -10.67
N GLU A 229 -21.26 1.21 -11.71
CA GLU A 229 -20.17 0.72 -12.57
C GLU A 229 -18.87 0.55 -11.77
N ILE A 230 -18.55 1.49 -10.88
CA ILE A 230 -17.41 1.36 -9.97
C ILE A 230 -17.57 0.14 -9.05
N ALA A 231 -18.77 -0.08 -8.51
CA ALA A 231 -19.04 -1.23 -7.65
C ALA A 231 -18.87 -2.55 -8.41
N GLU A 232 -19.45 -2.68 -9.60
CA GLU A 232 -19.34 -3.88 -10.45
C GLU A 232 -17.88 -4.20 -10.81
N MET A 233 -17.13 -3.21 -11.27
CA MET A 233 -15.71 -3.36 -11.59
C MET A 233 -14.88 -3.79 -10.37
N HIS A 234 -15.21 -3.23 -9.20
CA HIS A 234 -14.50 -3.58 -7.97
C HIS A 234 -14.85 -4.99 -7.50
N GLU A 235 -16.13 -5.38 -7.55
CA GLU A 235 -16.58 -6.73 -7.18
C GLU A 235 -15.99 -7.81 -8.08
N GLU A 236 -15.90 -7.56 -9.40
CA GLU A 236 -15.20 -8.45 -10.33
C GLU A 236 -13.71 -8.59 -9.95
N LEU A 237 -13.04 -7.48 -9.65
CA LEU A 237 -11.65 -7.52 -9.17
C LEU A 237 -11.53 -8.32 -7.87
N LEU A 238 -12.42 -8.10 -6.89
CA LEU A 238 -12.42 -8.83 -5.62
C LEU A 238 -12.62 -10.33 -5.83
N ALA A 239 -13.57 -10.72 -6.68
CA ALA A 239 -13.80 -12.13 -7.02
C ALA A 239 -12.55 -12.78 -7.61
N ASN A 240 -11.93 -12.13 -8.59
CA ASN A 240 -10.70 -12.60 -9.23
C ASN A 240 -9.52 -12.73 -8.24
N LEU A 241 -9.36 -11.74 -7.35
CA LEU A 241 -8.31 -11.77 -6.33
C LEU A 241 -8.57 -12.86 -5.27
N LEU A 242 -9.82 -13.06 -4.89
CA LEU A 242 -10.22 -14.07 -3.93
C LEU A 242 -9.94 -15.50 -4.46
N GLU A 243 -10.29 -15.78 -5.72
CA GLU A 243 -10.01 -17.08 -6.35
C GLU A 243 -8.49 -17.35 -6.44
N LYS A 244 -7.71 -16.36 -6.86
CA LYS A 244 -6.25 -16.47 -6.86
C LYS A 244 -5.69 -16.72 -5.45
N TRP A 245 -6.27 -16.09 -4.44
CA TRP A 245 -5.85 -16.29 -3.06
C TRP A 245 -6.23 -17.69 -2.55
N LYS A 246 -7.46 -18.17 -2.83
CA LYS A 246 -7.92 -19.51 -2.46
C LYS A 246 -7.01 -20.58 -3.05
N LEU A 247 -6.66 -20.46 -4.33
CA LEU A 247 -5.76 -21.39 -5.00
C LEU A 247 -4.38 -21.43 -4.33
N ARG A 248 -3.75 -20.27 -4.10
CA ARG A 248 -2.46 -20.18 -3.40
C ARG A 248 -2.52 -20.76 -1.99
N ARG A 249 -3.62 -20.53 -1.30
CA ARG A 249 -3.83 -21.08 0.06
C ARG A 249 -3.96 -22.59 0.04
N ALA A 250 -4.70 -23.14 -0.92
CA ALA A 250 -4.81 -24.58 -1.13
C ALA A 250 -3.46 -25.22 -1.46
N GLU A 251 -2.65 -24.59 -2.32
CA GLU A 251 -1.27 -25.02 -2.63
C GLU A 251 -0.38 -25.03 -1.37
N GLU A 252 -0.45 -23.98 -0.54
CA GLU A 252 0.30 -23.92 0.72
C GLU A 252 -0.10 -25.06 1.68
N ILE A 253 -1.40 -25.31 1.80
CA ILE A 253 -1.93 -26.41 2.65
C ILE A 253 -1.48 -27.76 2.11
N ALA A 254 -1.59 -27.98 0.79
CA ALA A 254 -1.16 -29.22 0.16
C ALA A 254 0.33 -29.48 0.35
N LEU A 255 1.18 -28.45 0.20
CA LEU A 255 2.63 -28.55 0.45
C LEU A 255 2.94 -28.89 1.90
N LYS A 256 2.28 -28.25 2.85
CA LYS A 256 2.47 -28.52 4.28
C LYS A 256 2.01 -29.92 4.66
N ARG A 257 0.87 -30.38 4.14
CA ARG A 257 0.39 -31.76 4.33
C ARG A 257 1.38 -32.79 3.76
N ALA A 258 1.90 -32.54 2.54
CA ALA A 258 2.91 -33.39 1.93
C ALA A 258 4.23 -33.44 2.72
N ALA A 259 4.55 -32.39 3.47
CA ALA A 259 5.69 -32.33 4.38
C ALA A 259 5.40 -32.92 5.78
N GLY A 260 4.23 -33.53 6.00
CA GLY A 260 3.85 -34.20 7.24
C GLY A 260 3.25 -33.29 8.32
N TYR A 261 2.93 -32.03 8.00
CA TYR A 261 2.27 -31.13 8.94
C TYR A 261 0.75 -31.36 8.97
N THR A 262 0.19 -31.43 10.18
CA THR A 262 -1.27 -31.39 10.37
C THR A 262 -1.75 -29.96 10.17
N MET A 263 -2.60 -29.75 9.15
CA MET A 263 -3.20 -28.44 8.89
C MET A 263 -4.66 -28.46 9.31
N PRO A 264 -5.13 -27.43 10.04
CA PRO A 264 -6.55 -27.30 10.36
C PRO A 264 -7.35 -27.08 9.05
N ASP A 265 -8.63 -27.41 9.11
CA ASP A 265 -9.55 -27.10 8.02
C ASP A 265 -9.62 -25.59 7.83
N ASP A 266 -9.50 -25.17 6.58
CA ASP A 266 -9.57 -23.76 6.21
C ASP A 266 -10.96 -23.52 5.56
N PRO A 267 -11.80 -22.68 6.15
CA PRO A 267 -13.19 -22.51 5.68
C PRO A 267 -13.29 -21.93 4.26
N LEU A 268 -12.20 -21.40 3.73
CA LEU A 268 -12.13 -20.81 2.39
C LEU A 268 -11.52 -21.76 1.35
N THR A 269 -11.07 -22.96 1.77
CA THR A 269 -10.60 -24.01 0.88
C THR A 269 -11.48 -25.24 1.05
N ASN A 270 -11.89 -25.84 -0.07
CA ASN A 270 -12.63 -27.08 -0.12
C ASN A 270 -11.79 -28.21 -0.72
N GLU A 271 -12.28 -29.45 -0.62
CA GLU A 271 -11.57 -30.63 -1.15
C GLU A 271 -11.29 -30.56 -2.65
N ALA A 272 -12.18 -29.93 -3.43
CA ALA A 272 -11.96 -29.74 -4.86
C ALA A 272 -10.77 -28.82 -5.16
N LEU A 273 -10.65 -27.70 -4.45
CA LEU A 273 -9.50 -26.80 -4.56
C LEU A 273 -8.21 -27.45 -4.06
N LEU A 274 -8.27 -28.24 -2.98
CA LEU A 274 -7.11 -28.98 -2.48
C LEU A 274 -6.65 -30.03 -3.49
N SER A 275 -7.58 -30.76 -4.11
CA SER A 275 -7.28 -31.73 -5.16
C SER A 275 -6.68 -31.09 -6.40
N GLN A 276 -7.21 -29.94 -6.82
CA GLN A 276 -6.66 -29.15 -7.92
C GLN A 276 -5.23 -28.66 -7.61
N ALA A 277 -5.00 -28.16 -6.40
CA ALA A 277 -3.69 -27.71 -5.96
C ALA A 277 -2.68 -28.87 -5.89
N GLN A 278 -3.10 -30.05 -5.41
CA GLN A 278 -2.27 -31.25 -5.38
C GLN A 278 -1.88 -31.70 -6.79
N ALA A 279 -2.84 -31.74 -7.73
CA ALA A 279 -2.58 -32.09 -9.13
C ALA A 279 -1.55 -31.12 -9.76
N HIS A 280 -1.72 -29.83 -9.54
CA HIS A 280 -0.77 -28.81 -10.01
C HIS A 280 0.63 -29.00 -9.42
N LEU A 281 0.74 -29.24 -8.10
CA LEU A 281 2.02 -29.51 -7.45
C LEU A 281 2.71 -30.77 -7.97
N GLU A 282 1.94 -31.82 -8.31
CA GLU A 282 2.49 -33.01 -8.93
C GLU A 282 3.02 -32.75 -10.33
N GLU A 283 2.33 -31.92 -11.13
CA GLU A 283 2.80 -31.50 -12.45
C GLU A 283 4.11 -30.72 -12.35
N VAL A 284 4.17 -29.74 -11.42
CA VAL A 284 5.37 -28.94 -11.14
C VAL A 284 6.51 -29.86 -10.67
N ARG A 285 6.23 -30.84 -9.81
CA ARG A 285 7.21 -31.82 -9.35
C ARG A 285 7.73 -32.71 -10.49
N LYS A 286 6.84 -33.19 -11.38
CA LYS A 286 7.23 -33.95 -12.57
C LYS A 286 8.09 -33.12 -13.52
N ALA A 287 7.69 -31.86 -13.76
CA ALA A 287 8.47 -30.93 -14.57
C ALA A 287 9.85 -30.63 -13.96
N SER A 288 9.90 -30.45 -12.64
CA SER A 288 11.15 -30.22 -11.89
C SER A 288 12.06 -31.44 -11.86
N MET A 289 11.49 -32.66 -11.81
CA MET A 289 12.21 -33.90 -11.86
C MET A 289 12.78 -34.16 -13.26
N ASN A 290 12.03 -33.85 -14.32
CA ASN A 290 12.53 -33.88 -15.70
C ASN A 290 13.66 -32.87 -15.95
N LEU A 291 13.60 -31.68 -15.28
CA LEU A 291 14.68 -30.68 -15.29
C LEU A 291 15.93 -31.15 -14.53
N ARG A 292 15.79 -31.99 -13.48
CA ARG A 292 16.92 -32.56 -12.72
C ARG A 292 17.56 -33.72 -13.44
N LEU A 293 16.79 -34.50 -14.23
CA LEU A 293 17.29 -35.60 -15.06
C LEU A 293 18.10 -35.09 -16.25
N ASN A 294 17.89 -33.85 -16.70
CA ASN A 294 18.70 -33.22 -17.75
C ASN A 294 19.83 -32.38 -17.14
N ARG A 295 20.87 -33.05 -16.63
CA ARG A 295 22.14 -32.41 -16.23
C ARG A 295 22.72 -31.51 -17.33
N ASP A 296 22.48 -31.86 -18.58
CA ASP A 296 22.90 -31.07 -19.75
C ASP A 296 22.12 -29.76 -19.87
N MET A 297 20.83 -29.71 -19.50
CA MET A 297 20.08 -28.47 -19.45
C MET A 297 20.54 -27.51 -18.33
N ALA A 298 20.95 -28.06 -17.20
CA ALA A 298 21.52 -27.22 -16.13
C ALA A 298 22.90 -26.65 -16.55
N ALA A 299 23.70 -27.44 -17.27
CA ALA A 299 24.96 -26.99 -17.89
C ALA A 299 24.67 -25.96 -19.00
N THR A 300 23.68 -26.20 -19.85
CA THR A 300 23.24 -25.28 -20.91
C THR A 300 22.68 -23.98 -20.31
N LEU A 301 21.89 -24.01 -19.21
CA LEU A 301 21.42 -22.81 -18.51
C LEU A 301 22.57 -22.06 -17.82
N LYS A 302 23.57 -22.77 -17.32
CA LYS A 302 24.78 -22.15 -16.73
C LYS A 302 25.65 -21.54 -17.82
N ALA A 303 25.82 -22.21 -18.95
CA ALA A 303 26.51 -21.71 -20.14
C ALA A 303 25.75 -20.50 -20.73
N ARG A 304 24.42 -20.59 -20.86
CA ARG A 304 23.57 -19.47 -21.29
C ARG A 304 23.64 -18.27 -20.33
N ARG A 305 23.72 -18.52 -19.01
CA ARG A 305 23.96 -17.44 -18.04
C ARG A 305 25.35 -16.83 -18.14
N ALA A 306 26.37 -17.60 -18.47
CA ALA A 306 27.71 -17.11 -18.73
C ALA A 306 27.77 -16.26 -20.02
N ASN A 307 27.05 -16.68 -21.06
CA ASN A 307 26.99 -15.94 -22.34
C ASN A 307 25.99 -14.78 -22.33
N LEU A 308 25.12 -14.70 -21.36
CA LEU A 308 24.06 -13.69 -21.33
C LEU A 308 24.59 -12.25 -21.27
N GLU A 309 25.69 -12.00 -20.56
CA GLU A 309 26.35 -10.70 -20.54
C GLU A 309 26.85 -10.35 -21.96
N ASP A 310 27.39 -11.33 -22.68
CA ASP A 310 27.90 -11.14 -24.04
C ASP A 310 26.77 -10.95 -25.04
N GLU A 311 25.65 -11.67 -24.92
CA GLU A 311 24.44 -11.48 -25.74
C GLU A 311 23.85 -10.09 -25.56
N ILE A 312 23.76 -9.62 -24.32
CA ILE A 312 23.30 -8.25 -23.99
C ILE A 312 24.24 -7.22 -24.61
N LEU A 313 25.56 -7.38 -24.45
CA LEU A 313 26.56 -6.48 -25.00
C LEU A 313 26.54 -6.46 -26.54
N HIS A 314 26.43 -7.61 -27.16
CA HIS A 314 26.32 -7.74 -28.61
C HIS A 314 25.09 -7.00 -29.14
N LEU A 315 23.92 -7.20 -28.49
CA LEU A 315 22.69 -6.51 -28.86
C LEU A 315 22.80 -4.99 -28.69
N LEU A 316 23.41 -4.52 -27.60
CA LEU A 316 23.64 -3.10 -27.33
C LEU A 316 24.63 -2.46 -28.33
N THR A 317 25.56 -3.25 -28.85
CA THR A 317 26.48 -2.79 -29.90
C THR A 317 25.80 -2.69 -31.24
N LEU A 318 24.91 -3.63 -31.57
CA LEU A 318 24.15 -3.64 -32.82
C LEU A 318 23.04 -2.58 -32.83
N ARG A 319 22.44 -2.31 -31.69
CA ARG A 319 21.31 -1.37 -31.54
C ARG A 319 21.55 -0.41 -30.37
N PRO A 320 22.40 0.61 -30.54
CA PRO A 320 22.60 1.61 -29.50
C PRO A 320 21.29 2.35 -29.19
N GLY A 321 20.97 2.48 -27.90
CA GLY A 321 19.74 3.13 -27.46
C GLY A 321 18.51 2.22 -27.38
N ILE A 322 18.66 0.90 -27.56
CA ILE A 322 17.57 -0.07 -27.43
C ILE A 322 16.89 0.00 -26.06
N GLY A 323 15.57 -0.08 -26.04
CA GLY A 323 14.76 -0.12 -24.83
C GLY A 323 14.79 -1.49 -24.14
N VAL A 324 14.60 -1.52 -22.79
CA VAL A 324 14.59 -2.80 -22.04
C VAL A 324 13.42 -3.70 -22.46
N GLY A 325 12.27 -3.13 -22.87
CA GLY A 325 11.15 -3.91 -23.41
C GLY A 325 11.54 -4.69 -24.68
N GLU A 326 12.12 -4.01 -25.65
CA GLU A 326 12.59 -4.60 -26.91
C GLU A 326 13.72 -5.62 -26.67
N MET A 327 14.64 -5.33 -25.74
CA MET A 327 15.64 -6.33 -25.33
C MET A 327 15.01 -7.57 -24.70
N SER A 328 13.94 -7.40 -23.92
CA SER A 328 13.22 -8.49 -23.27
C SER A 328 12.60 -9.43 -24.29
N GLU A 329 12.00 -8.88 -25.34
CA GLU A 329 11.42 -9.64 -26.45
C GLU A 329 12.51 -10.32 -27.30
N THR A 330 13.56 -9.59 -27.68
CA THR A 330 14.63 -10.10 -28.53
C THR A 330 15.43 -11.22 -27.88
N LEU A 331 15.75 -11.10 -26.59
CA LEU A 331 16.53 -12.09 -25.85
C LEU A 331 15.68 -13.14 -25.14
N ALA A 332 14.36 -13.01 -25.18
CA ALA A 332 13.41 -13.81 -24.42
C ALA A 332 13.73 -13.85 -22.90
N ILE A 333 14.07 -12.69 -22.32
CA ILE A 333 14.48 -12.55 -20.92
C ILE A 333 13.58 -11.55 -20.23
N PRO A 334 13.01 -11.87 -19.05
CA PRO A 334 12.19 -10.94 -18.30
C PRO A 334 12.91 -9.62 -17.98
N ALA A 335 12.23 -8.50 -18.19
CA ALA A 335 12.77 -7.16 -17.97
C ALA A 335 13.44 -6.97 -16.58
N PRO A 336 12.91 -7.49 -15.44
CA PRO A 336 13.59 -7.40 -14.15
C PRO A 336 14.97 -8.07 -14.12
N THR A 337 15.13 -9.15 -14.88
CA THR A 337 16.43 -9.84 -15.02
C THR A 337 17.38 -9.00 -15.84
N LEU A 338 16.94 -8.41 -16.95
CA LEU A 338 17.74 -7.50 -17.76
C LEU A 338 18.20 -6.27 -16.96
N TYR A 339 17.33 -5.63 -16.22
CA TYR A 339 17.70 -4.51 -15.35
C TYR A 339 18.82 -4.87 -14.38
N ARG A 340 18.80 -6.07 -13.79
CA ARG A 340 19.83 -6.55 -12.88
C ARG A 340 21.19 -6.71 -13.58
N TYR A 341 21.20 -7.25 -14.80
CA TYR A 341 22.42 -7.39 -15.60
C TYR A 341 22.95 -6.03 -16.08
N LEU A 342 22.11 -5.17 -16.59
CA LEU A 342 22.45 -3.81 -17.03
C LEU A 342 23.02 -2.98 -15.87
N ALA A 343 22.44 -3.08 -14.67
CA ALA A 343 22.97 -2.42 -13.48
C ALA A 343 24.38 -2.92 -13.12
N LYS A 344 24.62 -4.24 -13.23
CA LYS A 344 25.94 -4.84 -13.02
C LYS A 344 26.96 -4.37 -14.06
N LEU A 345 26.59 -4.37 -15.34
CA LEU A 345 27.43 -3.90 -16.45
C LEU A 345 27.70 -2.39 -16.37
N LYS A 346 26.72 -1.59 -15.95
CA LYS A 346 26.88 -0.15 -15.68
C LYS A 346 27.88 0.11 -14.56
N LYS A 347 27.81 -0.66 -13.46
CA LYS A 347 28.79 -0.57 -12.36
C LYS A 347 30.20 -0.88 -12.83
N ARG A 348 30.37 -1.79 -13.78
CA ARG A 348 31.64 -2.14 -14.44
C ARG A 348 32.07 -1.14 -15.53
N ARG A 349 31.28 -0.09 -15.79
CA ARG A 349 31.48 0.94 -16.83
C ARG A 349 31.50 0.40 -18.27
N ILE A 350 30.84 -0.73 -18.53
CA ILE A 350 30.78 -1.38 -19.84
C ILE A 350 29.57 -0.86 -20.66
N VAL A 351 28.51 -0.49 -19.99
CA VAL A 351 27.29 0.08 -20.61
C VAL A 351 26.93 1.41 -19.98
N GLN A 352 26.16 2.20 -20.72
CA GLN A 352 25.59 3.48 -20.23
C GLN A 352 24.12 3.57 -20.57
N GLN A 353 23.37 4.26 -19.75
CA GLN A 353 22.01 4.62 -20.01
C GLN A 353 22.00 5.95 -20.78
N VAL A 354 21.49 5.94 -22.00
CA VAL A 354 21.44 7.11 -22.90
C VAL A 354 20.18 7.92 -22.74
N ALA A 355 19.05 7.26 -22.37
CA ALA A 355 17.79 7.87 -22.01
C ALA A 355 17.05 6.98 -21.00
N LYS A 356 15.91 7.43 -20.45
CA LYS A 356 15.12 6.63 -19.49
C LYS A 356 14.70 5.30 -20.14
N GLY A 357 15.22 4.19 -19.62
CA GLY A 357 14.95 2.84 -20.11
C GLY A 357 15.73 2.45 -21.39
N GLN A 358 16.59 3.31 -21.94
CA GLN A 358 17.39 3.05 -23.14
C GLN A 358 18.88 2.91 -22.80
N TRP A 359 19.54 1.93 -23.42
CA TRP A 359 20.91 1.53 -23.07
C TRP A 359 21.79 1.39 -24.30
N SER A 360 23.09 1.60 -24.12
CA SER A 360 24.11 1.44 -25.15
C SER A 360 25.37 0.85 -24.52
N ALA A 361 26.12 0.09 -25.31
CA ALA A 361 27.51 -0.23 -24.99
C ALA A 361 28.36 1.07 -24.96
N LYS A 362 29.41 1.07 -24.19
CA LYS A 362 30.39 2.17 -24.18
C LYS A 362 31.48 1.91 -25.21
#